data_ea640e677a8a6098a0948f5a31243fcc
#
_entry.id   ea640e677a8a6098a0948f5a31243fcc
#
_cell.length_a   1.000
_cell.length_b   1.000
_cell.length_c   1.000
_cell.angle_alpha   90.00
_cell.angle_beta   90.00
_cell.angle_gamma   90.00
#
_symmetry.space_group_name_H-M   'P 1'
#
loop_
_entity.id
_entity.type
_entity.pdbx_description
1 polymer ?
#
loop_
_entity_poly.entity_id
_entity_poly.type
_entity_poly.pdbx_seq_one_letter_code
_entity_poly.pdbx_strand_id
1 'polypeptide(L)'
;VAAYGAEYGQEIRVEVHGRGTQELPVMKAIFDVADHKNATICWNSNDVDLQGEGLDHNFDLVKDRFGATVHVRELNEEKYPYAYLFKRFKQMKYRGWVLLEARGNPEDKVKALIEQRKAFEGLVG
;
A
#
# COMPACT_ATOMS: atom_id res chain seq x y z
N VAL A 1 12.79 17.70 -5.23
CA VAL A 1 12.78 17.02 -3.92
C VAL A 1 13.36 15.63 -4.04
N ALA A 2 12.84 14.73 -4.92
CA ALA A 2 13.29 13.33 -5.02
C ALA A 2 14.78 13.20 -5.40
N ALA A 3 15.26 13.99 -6.38
CA ALA A 3 16.68 14.01 -6.75
C ALA A 3 17.58 14.43 -5.57
N TYR A 4 17.19 15.49 -4.88
CA TYR A 4 17.92 15.95 -3.69
C TYR A 4 17.92 14.90 -2.57
N GLY A 5 16.76 14.28 -2.29
CA GLY A 5 16.66 13.20 -1.30
C GLY A 5 17.56 12.00 -1.64
N ALA A 6 17.70 11.67 -2.94
CA ALA A 6 18.55 10.57 -3.40
C ALA A 6 20.03 10.76 -3.05
N GLU A 7 20.53 12.00 -3.03
CA GLU A 7 21.92 12.33 -2.64
C GLU A 7 22.20 11.97 -1.17
N TYR A 8 21.15 11.89 -0.35
CA TYR A 8 21.23 11.54 1.07
C TYR A 8 20.69 10.14 1.38
N GLY A 9 20.46 9.30 0.35
CA GLY A 9 19.90 7.97 0.52
C GLY A 9 18.44 7.95 0.98
N GLN A 10 17.71 9.07 0.80
CA GLN A 10 16.32 9.22 1.19
C GLN A 10 15.38 8.89 0.03
N GLU A 11 14.29 8.21 0.31
CA GLU A 11 13.20 7.92 -0.61
C GLU A 11 11.98 8.79 -0.27
N ILE A 12 11.40 9.43 -1.27
CA ILE A 12 10.14 10.16 -1.13
C ILE A 12 9.01 9.20 -1.44
N ARG A 13 8.18 8.90 -0.45
CA ARG A 13 7.02 8.02 -0.57
C ARG A 13 5.75 8.84 -0.42
N VAL A 14 5.00 8.98 -1.51
CA VAL A 14 3.70 9.65 -1.48
C VAL A 14 2.64 8.61 -1.10
N GLU A 15 1.95 8.86 -0.01
CA GLU A 15 0.89 7.97 0.45
C GLU A 15 -0.35 8.08 -0.45
N VAL A 16 -0.88 6.93 -0.87
CA VAL A 16 -2.14 6.81 -1.62
C VAL A 16 -3.29 7.01 -0.63
N HIS A 17 -3.50 8.25 -0.21
CA HIS A 17 -4.46 8.60 0.84
C HIS A 17 -5.04 9.99 0.62
N GLY A 18 -6.22 10.23 1.21
CA GLY A 18 -6.88 11.52 1.18
C GLY A 18 -7.60 11.83 -0.13
N ARG A 19 -8.33 12.94 -0.13
CA ARG A 19 -9.18 13.35 -1.25
C ARG A 19 -8.36 13.57 -2.52
N GLY A 20 -8.70 12.84 -3.58
CA GLY A 20 -8.04 12.89 -4.88
C GLY A 20 -6.84 11.93 -4.97
N THR A 21 -5.88 12.02 -4.05
CA THR A 21 -4.67 11.19 -4.08
C THR A 21 -4.87 9.75 -3.62
N GLN A 22 -6.03 9.39 -3.08
CA GLN A 22 -6.42 7.99 -2.89
C GLN A 22 -6.81 7.28 -4.19
N GLU A 23 -7.04 8.03 -5.27
CA GLU A 23 -7.43 7.51 -6.57
C GLU A 23 -6.19 7.14 -7.38
N LEU A 24 -6.03 5.87 -7.72
CA LEU A 24 -4.81 5.37 -8.38
C LEU A 24 -4.58 5.92 -9.78
N PRO A 25 -5.61 6.23 -10.61
CA PRO A 25 -5.40 6.97 -11.85
C PRO A 25 -4.81 8.38 -11.63
N VAL A 26 -5.18 9.06 -10.54
CA VAL A 26 -4.61 10.36 -10.17
C VAL A 26 -3.15 10.20 -9.75
N MET A 27 -2.85 9.19 -8.92
CA MET A 27 -1.48 8.88 -8.52
C MET A 27 -0.61 8.54 -9.72
N LYS A 28 -1.12 7.74 -10.67
CA LYS A 28 -0.40 7.47 -11.92
C LYS A 28 -0.05 8.77 -12.66
N ALA A 29 -1.01 9.66 -12.85
CA ALA A 29 -0.77 10.94 -13.52
C ALA A 29 0.28 11.81 -12.79
N ILE A 30 0.28 11.81 -11.46
CA ILE A 30 1.28 12.50 -10.64
C ILE A 30 2.68 11.92 -10.91
N PHE A 31 2.80 10.59 -10.94
CA PHE A 31 4.10 9.93 -11.13
C PHE A 31 4.58 9.88 -12.58
N ASP A 32 3.69 10.08 -13.55
CA ASP A 32 4.08 10.30 -14.95
C ASP A 32 4.82 11.65 -15.11
N VAL A 33 4.50 12.63 -14.24
CA VAL A 33 5.20 13.93 -14.18
C VAL A 33 6.41 13.87 -13.23
N ALA A 34 6.24 13.30 -12.04
CA ALA A 34 7.29 13.13 -11.05
C ALA A 34 8.16 11.90 -11.38
N ASP A 35 8.69 11.84 -12.59
CA ASP A 35 9.42 10.67 -13.11
C ASP A 35 10.85 10.59 -12.59
N HIS A 36 10.98 10.19 -11.32
CA HIS A 36 12.27 9.96 -10.67
C HIS A 36 12.21 8.68 -9.85
N LYS A 37 13.23 7.83 -9.95
CA LYS A 37 13.28 6.53 -9.24
C LYS A 37 13.10 6.62 -7.72
N ASN A 38 13.44 7.77 -7.14
CA ASN A 38 13.33 8.05 -5.70
C ASN A 38 12.00 8.72 -5.30
N ALA A 39 11.10 8.94 -6.29
CA ALA A 39 9.71 9.31 -6.08
C ALA A 39 8.87 8.04 -6.20
N THR A 40 8.35 7.56 -5.08
CA THR A 40 7.63 6.29 -4.98
C THR A 40 6.30 6.48 -4.28
N ILE A 41 5.45 5.47 -4.37
CA ILE A 41 4.20 5.44 -3.61
C ILE A 41 4.36 4.63 -2.31
N CYS A 42 3.64 5.05 -1.28
CA CYS A 42 3.22 4.19 -0.19
C CYS A 42 1.78 3.76 -0.49
N TRP A 43 1.60 2.51 -0.92
CA TRP A 43 0.27 1.94 -1.10
C TRP A 43 -0.53 2.04 0.19
N ASN A 44 -1.80 2.38 0.09
CA ASN A 44 -2.74 2.32 1.20
C ASN A 44 -3.99 1.57 0.74
N SER A 45 -4.51 0.68 1.56
CA SER A 45 -5.70 -0.10 1.22
C SER A 45 -6.95 0.76 1.41
N ASN A 46 -7.47 1.28 0.31
CA ASN A 46 -8.64 2.15 0.27
C ASN A 46 -9.81 1.45 -0.44
N ASP A 47 -11.04 1.78 -0.06
CA ASP A 47 -12.24 1.20 -0.69
C ASP A 47 -12.33 1.59 -2.18
N VAL A 48 -11.75 2.73 -2.57
CA VAL A 48 -11.70 3.20 -3.97
C VAL A 48 -10.79 2.34 -4.86
N ASP A 49 -9.84 1.59 -4.28
CA ASP A 49 -8.99 0.67 -5.04
C ASP A 49 -9.80 -0.42 -5.76
N LEU A 50 -10.99 -0.72 -5.23
CA LEU A 50 -11.90 -1.75 -5.75
C LEU A 50 -12.88 -1.23 -6.79
N GLN A 51 -12.88 0.08 -7.05
CA GLN A 51 -13.81 0.75 -7.95
C GLN A 51 -13.27 0.82 -9.39
N GLY A 52 -14.12 1.28 -10.29
CA GLY A 52 -13.79 1.40 -11.72
C GLY A 52 -13.51 0.04 -12.35
N GLU A 53 -12.31 -0.16 -12.88
CA GLU A 53 -11.87 -1.43 -13.47
C GLU A 53 -11.35 -2.45 -12.43
N GLY A 54 -11.44 -2.09 -11.14
CA GLY A 54 -11.15 -2.97 -10.02
C GLY A 54 -9.69 -3.00 -9.58
N LEU A 55 -9.44 -3.74 -8.49
CA LEU A 55 -8.15 -3.76 -7.80
C LEU A 55 -6.98 -4.13 -8.72
N ASP A 56 -7.18 -5.08 -9.63
CA ASP A 56 -6.10 -5.58 -10.50
C ASP A 56 -5.59 -4.49 -11.43
N HIS A 57 -6.52 -3.82 -12.12
CA HIS A 57 -6.21 -2.70 -13.00
C HIS A 57 -5.57 -1.54 -12.21
N ASN A 58 -6.19 -1.14 -11.11
CA ASN A 58 -5.72 -0.05 -10.27
C ASN A 58 -4.31 -0.32 -9.69
N PHE A 59 -4.04 -1.56 -9.30
CA PHE A 59 -2.70 -1.97 -8.86
C PHE A 59 -1.67 -1.86 -10.00
N ASP A 60 -2.03 -2.31 -11.20
CA ASP A 60 -1.13 -2.26 -12.36
C ASP A 60 -0.75 -0.84 -12.79
N LEU A 61 -1.61 0.14 -12.55
CA LEU A 61 -1.29 1.55 -12.83
C LEU A 61 -0.04 2.06 -12.11
N VAL A 62 0.25 1.50 -10.93
CA VAL A 62 1.27 2.05 -10.01
C VAL A 62 2.28 1.03 -9.50
N LYS A 63 2.19 -0.24 -9.90
CA LYS A 63 3.04 -1.33 -9.36
C LYS A 63 4.53 -1.07 -9.48
N ASP A 64 4.97 -0.35 -10.52
CA ASP A 64 6.38 -0.05 -10.78
C ASP A 64 6.89 1.15 -9.95
N ARG A 65 6.01 1.75 -9.15
CA ARG A 65 6.30 2.90 -8.31
C ARG A 65 6.22 2.60 -6.80
N PHE A 66 6.05 1.36 -6.40
CA PHE A 66 6.02 1.00 -4.99
C PHE A 66 7.32 1.35 -4.28
N GLY A 67 7.19 2.07 -3.18
CA GLY A 67 8.29 2.36 -2.26
C GLY A 67 8.49 1.27 -1.21
N ALA A 68 9.35 1.54 -0.25
CA ALA A 68 9.73 0.57 0.78
C ALA A 68 8.64 0.32 1.85
N THR A 69 7.50 1.00 1.80
CA THR A 69 6.38 0.78 2.73
C THR A 69 5.04 0.71 2.01
N VAL A 70 4.14 -0.10 2.54
CA VAL A 70 2.72 -0.12 2.21
C VAL A 70 1.91 -0.14 3.50
N HIS A 71 0.73 0.46 3.49
CA HIS A 71 -0.23 0.41 4.59
C HIS A 71 -1.35 -0.57 4.29
N VAL A 72 -1.72 -1.35 5.29
CA VAL A 72 -2.88 -2.23 5.27
C VAL A 72 -3.78 -1.92 6.46
N ARG A 73 -5.07 -2.19 6.32
CA ARG A 73 -6.03 -2.13 7.43
C ARG A 73 -6.06 -3.47 8.15
N GLU A 74 -7.09 -3.71 8.95
CA GLU A 74 -7.27 -4.97 9.65
C GLU A 74 -7.34 -6.14 8.65
N LEU A 75 -6.37 -7.04 8.72
CA LEU A 75 -6.19 -8.14 7.77
C LEU A 75 -7.19 -9.29 7.97
N ASN A 76 -7.81 -9.36 9.14
CA ASN A 76 -8.83 -10.33 9.50
C ASN A 76 -10.26 -9.87 9.16
N GLU A 77 -10.42 -8.71 8.52
CA GLU A 77 -11.71 -8.23 8.00
C GLU A 77 -11.88 -8.62 6.53
N GLU A 78 -13.09 -9.09 6.18
CA GLU A 78 -13.40 -9.51 4.80
C GLU A 78 -13.71 -8.36 3.84
N LYS A 79 -13.65 -7.11 4.31
CA LYS A 79 -14.02 -5.93 3.52
C LYS A 79 -13.07 -5.63 2.36
N TYR A 80 -11.82 -6.05 2.48
CA TYR A 80 -10.81 -5.81 1.48
C TYR A 80 -10.15 -7.14 1.06
N PRO A 81 -9.90 -7.40 -0.24
CA PRO A 81 -9.41 -8.70 -0.72
C PRO A 81 -7.91 -8.89 -0.45
N TYR A 82 -7.50 -8.94 0.81
CA TYR A 82 -6.08 -9.05 1.20
C TYR A 82 -5.38 -10.29 0.66
N ALA A 83 -6.06 -11.43 0.59
CA ALA A 83 -5.48 -12.64 -0.01
C ALA A 83 -5.04 -12.39 -1.46
N TYR A 84 -5.82 -11.63 -2.22
CA TYR A 84 -5.47 -11.23 -3.58
C TYR A 84 -4.35 -10.19 -3.62
N LEU A 85 -4.41 -9.15 -2.79
CA LEU A 85 -3.37 -8.12 -2.70
C LEU A 85 -2.01 -8.73 -2.35
N PHE A 86 -1.94 -9.62 -1.36
CA PHE A 86 -0.70 -10.29 -0.97
C PHE A 86 -0.18 -11.24 -2.05
N LYS A 87 -1.06 -11.88 -2.81
CA LYS A 87 -0.66 -12.61 -4.03
C LYS A 87 0.03 -11.68 -5.04
N ARG A 88 -0.49 -10.46 -5.25
CA ARG A 88 0.14 -9.46 -6.13
C ARG A 88 1.51 -9.01 -5.59
N PHE A 89 1.63 -8.76 -4.28
CA PHE A 89 2.92 -8.46 -3.64
C PHE A 89 3.94 -9.58 -3.86
N LYS A 90 3.52 -10.83 -3.71
CA LYS A 90 4.37 -12.00 -3.95
C LYS A 90 4.81 -12.10 -5.42
N GLN A 91 3.91 -11.86 -6.37
CA GLN A 91 4.21 -11.88 -7.81
C GLN A 91 5.23 -10.81 -8.21
N MET A 92 5.11 -9.59 -7.68
CA MET A 92 6.08 -8.51 -7.93
C MET A 92 7.35 -8.62 -7.06
N LYS A 93 7.46 -9.66 -6.23
CA LYS A 93 8.58 -9.89 -5.30
C LYS A 93 8.80 -8.70 -4.36
N TYR A 94 7.72 -8.11 -3.87
CA TYR A 94 7.79 -6.99 -2.95
C TYR A 94 8.63 -7.35 -1.71
N ARG A 95 9.53 -6.43 -1.31
CA ARG A 95 10.48 -6.61 -0.19
C ARG A 95 10.36 -5.51 0.86
N GLY A 96 9.39 -4.61 0.69
CA GLY A 96 9.16 -3.52 1.63
C GLY A 96 8.42 -3.97 2.89
N TRP A 97 8.17 -3.02 3.76
CA TRP A 97 7.42 -3.19 4.99
C TRP A 97 5.91 -3.10 4.73
N VAL A 98 5.19 -4.01 5.35
CA VAL A 98 3.72 -3.96 5.42
C VAL A 98 3.34 -3.45 6.80
N LEU A 99 2.79 -2.27 6.87
CA LEU A 99 2.49 -1.57 8.11
C LEU A 99 0.98 -1.59 8.35
N LEU A 100 0.58 -2.02 9.53
CA LEU A 100 -0.83 -1.98 9.96
C LEU A 100 -1.21 -0.55 10.32
N GLU A 101 -2.17 0.00 9.60
CA GLU A 101 -2.85 1.26 9.90
C GLU A 101 -4.31 0.94 10.28
N ALA A 102 -4.49 0.43 11.49
CA ALA A 102 -5.79 0.00 11.97
C ALA A 102 -6.78 1.17 12.13
N ARG A 103 -8.01 0.96 11.70
CA ARG A 103 -9.13 1.91 11.89
C ARG A 103 -9.87 1.67 13.20
N GLY A 104 -9.84 0.43 13.69
CA GLY A 104 -10.50 0.03 14.90
C GLY A 104 -9.80 0.52 16.17
N ASN A 105 -10.56 0.62 17.26
CA ASN A 105 -10.00 0.88 18.59
C ASN A 105 -10.46 -0.23 19.56
N PRO A 106 -9.89 -1.44 19.46
CA PRO A 106 -10.27 -2.57 20.30
C PRO A 106 -9.94 -2.31 21.76
N GLU A 107 -10.74 -2.88 22.67
CA GLU A 107 -10.52 -2.80 24.11
C GLU A 107 -9.20 -3.47 24.50
N ASP A 108 -8.95 -4.70 24.02
CA ASP A 108 -7.68 -5.41 24.18
C ASP A 108 -6.82 -5.26 22.92
N LYS A 109 -5.97 -4.25 22.93
CA LYS A 109 -5.06 -3.94 21.83
C LYS A 109 -4.00 -5.01 21.61
N VAL A 110 -3.53 -5.66 22.66
CA VAL A 110 -2.51 -6.71 22.57
C VAL A 110 -3.09 -7.94 21.88
N LYS A 111 -4.28 -8.37 22.28
CA LYS A 111 -4.99 -9.47 21.62
C LYS A 111 -5.26 -9.15 20.16
N ALA A 112 -5.74 -7.95 19.86
CA ALA A 112 -5.98 -7.52 18.48
C ALA A 112 -4.71 -7.56 17.62
N LEU A 113 -3.57 -7.10 18.12
CA LEU A 113 -2.29 -7.17 17.41
C LEU A 113 -1.82 -8.62 17.19
N ILE A 114 -2.04 -9.51 18.14
CA ILE A 114 -1.75 -10.94 17.98
C ILE A 114 -2.60 -11.54 16.86
N GLU A 115 -3.87 -11.17 16.78
CA GLU A 115 -4.78 -11.62 15.72
C GLU A 115 -4.36 -11.08 14.35
N GLN A 116 -3.97 -9.81 14.25
CA GLN A 116 -3.43 -9.22 13.02
C GLN A 116 -2.14 -9.91 12.57
N ARG A 117 -1.25 -10.21 13.51
CA ARG A 117 -0.03 -10.96 13.20
C ARG A 117 -0.34 -12.35 12.63
N LYS A 118 -1.26 -13.09 13.24
CA LYS A 118 -1.68 -14.41 12.72
C LYS A 118 -2.29 -14.31 11.32
N ALA A 119 -3.14 -13.30 11.07
CA ALA A 119 -3.69 -13.06 9.75
C ALA A 119 -2.59 -12.76 8.73
N PHE A 120 -1.63 -11.92 9.07
CA PHE A 120 -0.47 -11.62 8.22
C PHE A 120 0.35 -12.89 7.91
N GLU A 121 0.69 -13.69 8.92
CA GLU A 121 1.46 -14.93 8.75
C GLU A 121 0.72 -15.91 7.80
N GLY A 122 -0.61 -15.97 7.86
CA GLY A 122 -1.43 -16.76 6.94
C GLY A 122 -1.43 -16.25 5.49
N LEU A 123 -1.26 -14.94 5.28
CA LEU A 123 -1.25 -14.33 3.95
C LEU A 123 0.12 -14.43 3.25
N VAL A 124 1.22 -14.46 4.00
CA VAL A 124 2.58 -14.51 3.46
C VAL A 124 3.19 -15.91 3.38
N GLY A 125 2.59 -16.85 4.09
CA GLY A 125 3.02 -18.27 4.20
C GLY A 125 2.68 -19.16 3.03
#